data_1bb4ac72172011e513a1bffb7a93a65a
#
_entry.id   1bb4ac72172011e513a1bffb7a93a65a
#
_cell.length_a   1.000
_cell.length_b   1.000
_cell.length_c   1.000
_cell.angle_alpha   90.00
_cell.angle_beta   90.00
_cell.angle_gamma   90.00
#
_symmetry.space_group_name_H-M   'P 1'
#
loop_
_entity.id
_entity.type
_entity.pdbx_description
1 polymer ?
#
loop_
_entity_poly.entity_id
_entity_poly.type
_entity_poly.pdbx_seq_one_letter_code
_entity_poly.pdbx_strand_id
1 'polypeptide(L)'
;LQVERYYNKKTISSYATDLHEAKKFWQENGGFAGWKKVTERDIQIYIQHLGDRKLARSSQARQMSSLHSFYRFLTRKRIVKIDPTQTVVIRRGEKKLPQFFYQPEIKQVFDSLQGDKPLTVRNLALFELFYATGMRVSEVSGLTLPQIDLDLKTILVHGKGNKDRYVAFDDRTKNSLLNYLNNARP
;
A
#
# COMPACT_ATOMS: atom_id res chain seq x y z
N LEU A 1 8.86 12.58 11.60
CA LEU A 1 7.65 11.99 10.97
C LEU A 1 7.08 10.83 11.79
N GLN A 2 7.91 9.91 12.27
CA GLN A 2 7.45 8.78 13.09
C GLN A 2 6.85 9.25 14.41
N VAL A 3 7.53 10.13 15.12
CA VAL A 3 7.13 10.62 16.45
C VAL A 3 5.97 11.63 16.38
N GLU A 4 5.92 12.48 15.34
CA GLU A 4 4.96 13.58 15.28
C GLU A 4 3.62 13.24 14.61
N ARG A 5 3.56 12.18 13.79
CA ARG A 5 2.35 11.82 13.01
C ARG A 5 1.95 10.36 13.08
N TYR A 6 2.62 9.55 13.90
CA TYR A 6 2.35 8.11 14.05
C TYR A 6 2.23 7.38 12.71
N TYR A 7 3.07 7.76 11.73
CA TYR A 7 3.07 7.09 10.44
C TYR A 7 3.49 5.63 10.57
N ASN A 8 2.80 4.75 9.86
CA ASN A 8 3.15 3.34 9.77
C ASN A 8 4.58 3.18 9.20
N LYS A 9 5.30 2.15 9.68
CA LYS A 9 6.67 1.80 9.22
C LYS A 9 6.79 1.78 7.69
N LYS A 10 5.79 1.22 6.98
CA LYS A 10 5.75 1.20 5.51
C LYS A 10 5.71 2.60 4.88
N THR A 11 4.97 3.52 5.47
CA THR A 11 4.90 4.92 4.99
C THR A 11 6.23 5.63 5.20
N ILE A 12 6.87 5.41 6.35
CA ILE A 12 8.19 5.99 6.65
C ILE A 12 9.24 5.46 5.68
N SER A 13 9.28 4.14 5.46
CA SER A 13 10.18 3.51 4.50
C SER A 13 9.98 4.06 3.08
N SER A 14 8.73 4.15 2.61
CA SER A 14 8.42 4.71 1.29
C SER A 14 8.89 6.16 1.15
N TYR A 15 8.67 7.00 2.17
CA TYR A 15 9.12 8.39 2.17
C TYR A 15 10.64 8.50 2.19
N ALA A 16 11.31 7.64 2.97
CA ALA A 16 12.76 7.58 3.00
C ALA A 16 13.34 7.20 1.63
N THR A 17 12.74 6.21 0.95
CA THR A 17 13.11 5.83 -0.42
C THR A 17 12.92 6.98 -1.40
N ASP A 18 11.77 7.67 -1.36
CA ASP A 18 11.49 8.80 -2.25
C ASP A 18 12.51 9.94 -2.05
N LEU A 19 12.84 10.28 -0.80
CA LEU A 19 13.82 11.30 -0.50
C LEU A 19 15.25 10.88 -0.93
N HIS A 20 15.57 9.60 -0.79
CA HIS A 20 16.84 9.05 -1.24
C HIS A 20 16.97 9.14 -2.77
N GLU A 21 15.93 8.77 -3.51
CA GLU A 21 15.89 8.90 -4.98
C GLU A 21 16.06 10.36 -5.43
N ALA A 22 15.36 11.29 -4.81
CA ALA A 22 15.51 12.71 -5.13
C ALA A 22 16.94 13.22 -4.83
N LYS A 23 17.50 12.87 -3.67
CA LYS A 23 18.88 13.22 -3.34
C LYS A 23 19.87 12.66 -4.35
N LYS A 24 19.74 11.38 -4.71
CA LYS A 24 20.59 10.71 -5.70
C LYS A 24 20.54 11.42 -7.04
N PHE A 25 19.33 11.75 -7.52
CA PHE A 25 19.14 12.49 -8.76
C PHE A 25 19.94 13.80 -8.76
N TRP A 26 19.80 14.62 -7.71
CA TRP A 26 20.55 15.88 -7.65
C TRP A 26 22.07 15.69 -7.54
N GLN A 27 22.54 14.66 -6.82
CA GLN A 27 23.97 14.33 -6.78
C GLN A 27 24.54 14.00 -8.15
N GLU A 28 23.75 13.33 -9.00
CA GLU A 28 24.16 12.91 -10.36
C GLU A 28 23.98 14.03 -11.42
N ASN A 29 23.15 15.06 -11.14
CA ASN A 29 22.73 16.07 -12.11
C ASN A 29 22.91 17.52 -11.58
N GLY A 30 24.11 17.89 -11.20
CA GLY A 30 24.42 19.27 -10.81
C GLY A 30 24.90 19.44 -9.35
N GLY A 31 24.94 18.35 -8.59
CA GLY A 31 25.42 18.32 -7.22
C GLY A 31 24.31 18.56 -6.20
N PHE A 32 24.51 18.04 -4.99
CA PHE A 32 23.61 18.18 -3.86
C PHE A 32 24.31 18.87 -2.70
N ALA A 33 24.11 20.16 -2.57
CA ALA A 33 24.70 20.98 -1.49
C ALA A 33 23.91 20.91 -0.16
N GLY A 34 23.02 19.92 -0.03
CA GLY A 34 22.17 19.69 1.13
C GLY A 34 20.75 20.26 0.97
N TRP A 35 19.83 19.73 1.76
CA TRP A 35 18.39 20.02 1.70
C TRP A 35 18.05 21.51 1.87
N LYS A 36 18.89 22.27 2.56
CA LYS A 36 18.70 23.73 2.74
C LYS A 36 18.94 24.54 1.47
N LYS A 37 19.66 23.98 0.50
CA LYS A 37 20.05 24.65 -0.74
C LYS A 37 19.19 24.29 -1.94
N VAL A 38 18.33 23.29 -1.82
CA VAL A 38 17.39 22.88 -2.86
C VAL A 38 16.40 24.03 -3.12
N THR A 39 16.26 24.39 -4.37
CA THR A 39 15.38 25.47 -4.84
C THR A 39 14.11 24.92 -5.46
N GLU A 40 13.13 25.77 -5.71
CA GLU A 40 11.93 25.41 -6.46
C GLU A 40 12.28 24.85 -7.85
N ARG A 41 13.27 25.46 -8.52
CA ARG A 41 13.76 25.00 -9.83
C ARG A 41 14.30 23.57 -9.77
N ASP A 42 15.03 23.22 -8.73
CA ASP A 42 15.54 21.85 -8.55
C ASP A 42 14.40 20.84 -8.39
N ILE A 43 13.34 21.23 -7.68
CA ILE A 43 12.13 20.41 -7.55
C ILE A 43 11.45 20.23 -8.92
N GLN A 44 11.30 21.31 -9.70
CA GLN A 44 10.70 21.26 -11.03
C GLN A 44 11.48 20.35 -11.98
N ILE A 45 12.81 20.47 -12.01
CA ILE A 45 13.69 19.61 -12.81
C ILE A 45 13.57 18.14 -12.39
N TYR A 46 13.51 17.88 -11.09
CA TYR A 46 13.30 16.51 -10.59
C TYR A 46 11.96 15.93 -11.05
N ILE A 47 10.89 16.70 -10.99
CA ILE A 47 9.57 16.25 -11.46
C ILE A 47 9.56 15.99 -12.96
N GLN A 48 10.22 16.84 -13.75
CA GLN A 48 10.40 16.62 -15.18
C GLN A 48 11.12 15.28 -15.43
N HIS A 49 12.23 15.03 -14.75
CA HIS A 49 12.94 13.76 -14.81
C HIS A 49 12.06 12.54 -14.49
N LEU A 50 11.18 12.64 -13.47
CA LEU A 50 10.22 11.58 -13.18
C LEU A 50 9.24 11.35 -14.35
N GLY A 51 8.87 12.41 -15.05
CA GLY A 51 8.06 12.36 -16.27
C GLY A 51 8.79 11.67 -17.42
N ASP A 52 10.05 12.04 -17.66
CA ASP A 52 10.90 11.48 -18.71
C ASP A 52 11.14 9.97 -18.50
N ARG A 53 11.24 9.53 -17.25
CA ARG A 53 11.25 8.10 -16.88
C ARG A 53 9.92 7.38 -17.09
N LYS A 54 8.91 8.05 -17.62
CA LYS A 54 7.55 7.50 -17.86
C LYS A 54 6.88 6.93 -16.61
N LEU A 55 7.23 7.43 -15.43
CA LEU A 55 6.57 7.03 -14.19
C LEU A 55 5.09 7.40 -14.23
N ALA A 56 4.24 6.52 -13.69
CA ALA A 56 2.81 6.80 -13.57
C ALA A 56 2.57 8.10 -12.78
N ARG A 57 1.59 8.89 -13.19
CA ARG A 57 1.22 10.16 -12.52
C ARG A 57 0.98 10.00 -11.01
N SER A 58 0.40 8.87 -10.60
CA SER A 58 0.20 8.54 -9.19
C SER A 58 1.53 8.37 -8.44
N SER A 59 2.55 7.76 -9.06
CA SER A 59 3.88 7.61 -8.47
C SER A 59 4.60 8.95 -8.36
N GLN A 60 4.53 9.79 -9.41
CA GLN A 60 5.08 11.15 -9.37
C GLN A 60 4.42 11.98 -8.25
N ALA A 61 3.08 11.92 -8.14
CA ALA A 61 2.34 12.61 -7.09
C ALA A 61 2.69 12.10 -5.68
N ARG A 62 2.96 10.79 -5.52
CA ARG A 62 3.42 10.22 -4.24
C ARG A 62 4.79 10.77 -3.86
N GLN A 63 5.76 10.76 -4.79
CA GLN A 63 7.11 11.29 -4.53
C GLN A 63 7.07 12.78 -4.18
N MET A 64 6.24 13.56 -4.88
CA MET A 64 6.03 14.96 -4.54
C MET A 64 5.41 15.13 -3.15
N SER A 65 4.46 14.28 -2.76
CA SER A 65 3.88 14.31 -1.41
C SER A 65 4.91 14.01 -0.32
N SER A 66 5.88 13.15 -0.61
CA SER A 66 7.01 12.87 0.30
C SER A 66 7.89 14.10 0.49
N LEU A 67 8.25 14.80 -0.61
CA LEU A 67 9.00 16.06 -0.58
C LEU A 67 8.24 17.17 0.16
N HIS A 68 6.94 17.36 -0.13
CA HIS A 68 6.09 18.32 0.58
C HIS A 68 6.06 18.05 2.08
N SER A 69 5.88 16.78 2.49
CA SER A 69 5.83 16.43 3.90
C SER A 69 7.17 16.69 4.60
N PHE A 70 8.26 16.44 3.90
CA PHE A 70 9.61 16.67 4.39
C PHE A 70 9.92 18.17 4.54
N TYR A 71 9.69 18.97 3.48
CA TYR A 71 9.96 20.40 3.54
C TYR A 71 9.03 21.15 4.50
N ARG A 72 7.77 20.76 4.62
CA ARG A 72 6.86 21.25 5.66
C ARG A 72 7.42 20.99 7.06
N PHE A 73 8.04 19.82 7.30
CA PHE A 73 8.71 19.53 8.55
C PHE A 73 9.93 20.43 8.75
N LEU A 74 10.79 20.61 7.75
CA LEU A 74 11.97 21.47 7.84
C LEU A 74 11.60 22.93 8.10
N THR A 75 10.55 23.44 7.45
CA THR A 75 10.05 24.81 7.65
C THR A 75 9.50 24.99 9.06
N ARG A 76 8.70 24.04 9.55
CA ARG A 76 8.17 24.07 10.92
C ARG A 76 9.28 24.04 11.98
N LYS A 77 10.36 23.30 11.71
CA LYS A 77 11.55 23.28 12.58
C LYS A 77 12.49 24.46 12.34
N ARG A 78 12.11 25.42 11.48
CA ARG A 78 12.92 26.60 11.12
C ARG A 78 14.32 26.25 10.56
N ILE A 79 14.47 25.06 9.99
CA ILE A 79 15.70 24.60 9.35
C ILE A 79 15.85 25.24 7.96
N VAL A 80 14.73 25.41 7.25
CA VAL A 80 14.61 26.20 6.01
C VAL A 80 13.63 27.33 6.23
N LYS A 81 13.87 28.47 5.54
CA LYS A 81 13.01 29.65 5.64
C LYS A 81 11.79 29.55 4.73
N ILE A 82 11.97 28.99 3.55
CA ILE A 82 10.96 28.91 2.49
C ILE A 82 10.87 27.44 2.06
N ASP A 83 9.65 26.94 1.88
CA ASP A 83 9.39 25.60 1.35
C ASP A 83 9.48 25.65 -0.19
N PRO A 84 10.50 25.03 -0.82
CA PRO A 84 10.68 25.07 -2.27
C PRO A 84 9.64 24.21 -3.01
N THR A 85 8.82 23.47 -2.30
CA THR A 85 7.79 22.61 -2.90
C THR A 85 6.42 23.26 -2.95
N GLN A 86 6.24 24.44 -2.34
CA GLN A 86 4.94 25.05 -2.08
C GLN A 86 4.14 25.35 -3.35
N THR A 87 4.81 25.83 -4.40
CA THR A 87 4.20 26.23 -5.66
C THR A 87 4.14 25.12 -6.71
N VAL A 88 4.87 24.02 -6.46
CA VAL A 88 5.00 22.94 -7.43
C VAL A 88 3.85 21.97 -7.29
N VAL A 89 3.00 21.91 -8.31
CA VAL A 89 1.81 21.05 -8.34
C VAL A 89 1.95 20.03 -9.46
N ILE A 90 1.81 18.74 -9.14
CA ILE A 90 1.64 17.70 -10.15
C ILE A 90 0.16 17.59 -10.51
N ARG A 91 -0.16 17.79 -11.78
CA ARG A 91 -1.52 17.53 -12.28
C ARG A 91 -1.83 16.05 -12.07
N ARG A 92 -2.89 15.77 -11.34
CA ARG A 92 -3.40 14.40 -11.20
C ARG A 92 -3.83 13.91 -12.57
N GLY A 93 -3.43 12.69 -12.92
CA GLY A 93 -3.96 12.02 -14.10
C GLY A 93 -5.46 11.73 -13.94
N GLU A 94 -6.09 11.36 -15.04
CA GLU A 94 -7.48 10.91 -15.00
C GLU A 94 -7.65 9.76 -14.01
N LYS A 95 -8.70 9.83 -13.21
CA LYS A 95 -9.09 8.73 -12.34
C LYS A 95 -9.67 7.62 -13.21
N LYS A 96 -8.89 6.59 -13.45
CA LYS A 96 -9.43 5.36 -14.03
C LYS A 96 -10.42 4.74 -13.04
N LEU A 97 -11.59 4.38 -13.52
CA LEU A 97 -12.53 3.60 -12.73
C LEU A 97 -11.89 2.25 -12.37
N PRO A 98 -12.07 1.76 -11.15
CA PRO A 98 -11.61 0.42 -10.79
C PRO A 98 -12.24 -0.62 -11.73
N GLN A 99 -11.42 -1.52 -12.23
CA GLN A 99 -11.94 -2.72 -12.88
C GLN A 99 -12.38 -3.69 -11.77
N PHE A 100 -13.53 -4.29 -11.96
CA PHE A 100 -14.10 -5.29 -11.06
C PHE A 100 -14.52 -6.51 -11.85
N PHE A 101 -14.54 -7.66 -11.18
CA PHE A 101 -15.02 -8.90 -11.77
C PHE A 101 -16.54 -8.96 -11.71
N TYR A 102 -17.16 -9.36 -12.81
CA TYR A 102 -18.57 -9.72 -12.84
C TYR A 102 -18.79 -11.13 -12.27
N GLN A 103 -20.03 -11.43 -11.86
CA GLN A 103 -20.38 -12.72 -11.26
C GLN A 103 -19.93 -13.96 -12.09
N PRO A 104 -20.07 -13.98 -13.42
CA PRO A 104 -19.59 -15.10 -14.23
C PRO A 104 -18.08 -15.28 -14.17
N GLU A 105 -17.30 -14.18 -14.11
CA GLU A 105 -15.84 -14.21 -14.02
C GLU A 105 -15.39 -14.71 -12.66
N ILE A 106 -16.06 -14.27 -11.59
CA ILE A 106 -15.82 -14.76 -10.23
C ILE A 106 -16.07 -16.25 -10.15
N LYS A 107 -17.17 -16.74 -10.76
CA LYS A 107 -17.47 -18.16 -10.84
C LYS A 107 -16.34 -18.93 -11.53
N GLN A 108 -15.85 -18.46 -12.67
CA GLN A 108 -14.74 -19.08 -13.40
C GLN A 108 -13.47 -19.18 -12.54
N VAL A 109 -13.17 -18.13 -11.74
CA VAL A 109 -12.05 -18.17 -10.80
C VAL A 109 -12.23 -19.31 -9.79
N PHE A 110 -13.40 -19.41 -9.15
CA PHE A 110 -13.65 -20.49 -8.20
C PHE A 110 -13.66 -21.89 -8.84
N ASP A 111 -14.19 -22.02 -10.04
CA ASP A 111 -14.18 -23.28 -10.78
C ASP A 111 -12.74 -23.72 -11.13
N SER A 112 -11.85 -22.78 -11.42
CA SER A 112 -10.42 -23.05 -11.67
C SER A 112 -9.62 -23.47 -10.43
N LEU A 113 -10.14 -23.20 -9.24
CA LEU A 113 -9.52 -23.53 -7.95
C LEU A 113 -10.02 -24.84 -7.34
N GLN A 114 -10.66 -25.71 -8.13
CA GLN A 114 -11.12 -27.03 -7.67
C GLN A 114 -9.98 -28.05 -7.74
N GLY A 115 -9.91 -28.96 -6.75
CA GLY A 115 -8.95 -30.05 -6.70
C GLY A 115 -8.35 -30.28 -5.32
N ASP A 116 -7.67 -31.45 -5.16
CA ASP A 116 -7.20 -31.92 -3.85
C ASP A 116 -5.74 -31.64 -3.55
N LYS A 117 -5.02 -31.00 -4.49
CA LYS A 117 -3.61 -30.62 -4.25
C LYS A 117 -3.54 -29.57 -3.13
N PRO A 118 -2.58 -29.68 -2.18
CA PRO A 118 -2.48 -28.76 -1.04
C PRO A 118 -2.49 -27.28 -1.41
N LEU A 119 -1.82 -26.92 -2.51
CA LEU A 119 -1.81 -25.53 -3.01
C LEU A 119 -3.18 -25.09 -3.54
N THR A 120 -3.91 -25.99 -4.21
CA THR A 120 -5.25 -25.70 -4.72
C THR A 120 -6.24 -25.51 -3.57
N VAL A 121 -6.23 -26.39 -2.59
CA VAL A 121 -7.06 -26.31 -1.38
C VAL A 121 -6.77 -25.01 -0.62
N ARG A 122 -5.50 -24.65 -0.43
CA ARG A 122 -5.09 -23.40 0.19
C ARG A 122 -5.62 -22.19 -0.60
N ASN A 123 -5.43 -22.22 -1.92
CA ASN A 123 -5.81 -21.07 -2.76
C ASN A 123 -7.34 -20.90 -2.76
N LEU A 124 -8.11 -21.96 -2.81
CA LEU A 124 -9.57 -21.90 -2.68
C LEU A 124 -9.98 -21.26 -1.36
N ALA A 125 -9.42 -21.71 -0.23
CA ALA A 125 -9.71 -21.12 1.08
C ALA A 125 -9.35 -19.64 1.16
N LEU A 126 -8.23 -19.22 0.57
CA LEU A 126 -7.82 -17.81 0.48
C LEU A 126 -8.80 -16.97 -0.35
N PHE A 127 -9.20 -17.45 -1.52
CA PHE A 127 -10.12 -16.71 -2.39
C PHE A 127 -11.52 -16.62 -1.80
N GLU A 128 -12.03 -17.69 -1.19
CA GLU A 128 -13.29 -17.67 -0.43
C GLU A 128 -13.23 -16.62 0.69
N LEU A 129 -12.13 -16.62 1.45
CA LEU A 129 -11.93 -15.67 2.53
C LEU A 129 -11.91 -14.21 2.03
N PHE A 130 -11.16 -13.93 0.94
CA PHE A 130 -11.14 -12.60 0.34
C PHE A 130 -12.53 -12.17 -0.16
N TYR A 131 -13.23 -13.07 -0.82
CA TYR A 131 -14.54 -12.76 -1.39
C TYR A 131 -15.59 -12.49 -0.33
N ALA A 132 -15.64 -13.31 0.72
CA ALA A 132 -16.61 -13.16 1.79
C ALA A 132 -16.35 -11.94 2.68
N THR A 133 -15.06 -11.61 2.95
CA THR A 133 -14.73 -10.64 3.99
C THR A 133 -14.23 -9.29 3.48
N GLY A 134 -13.78 -9.21 2.24
CA GLY A 134 -13.13 -8.02 1.69
C GLY A 134 -11.84 -7.61 2.43
N MET A 135 -11.19 -8.53 3.14
CA MET A 135 -9.92 -8.27 3.82
C MET A 135 -8.81 -7.93 2.83
N ARG A 136 -7.85 -7.13 3.28
CA ARG A 136 -6.65 -6.82 2.48
C ARG A 136 -5.69 -8.01 2.46
N VAL A 137 -4.92 -8.14 1.39
CA VAL A 137 -3.88 -9.20 1.28
C VAL A 137 -2.95 -9.22 2.49
N SER A 138 -2.51 -8.05 2.97
CA SER A 138 -1.65 -7.95 4.15
C SER A 138 -2.33 -8.34 5.47
N GLU A 139 -3.64 -8.23 5.55
CA GLU A 139 -4.41 -8.67 6.73
C GLU A 139 -4.55 -10.18 6.73
N VAL A 140 -4.86 -10.77 5.58
CA VAL A 140 -4.96 -12.23 5.44
C VAL A 140 -3.58 -12.91 5.61
N SER A 141 -2.51 -12.34 5.03
CA SER A 141 -1.16 -12.93 5.19
C SER A 141 -0.62 -12.88 6.61
N GLY A 142 -1.11 -11.97 7.43
CA GLY A 142 -0.76 -11.87 8.85
C GLY A 142 -1.76 -12.53 9.79
N LEU A 143 -2.79 -13.19 9.25
CA LEU A 143 -3.86 -13.80 10.05
C LEU A 143 -3.35 -15.02 10.82
N THR A 144 -3.72 -15.11 12.09
CA THR A 144 -3.38 -16.24 12.98
C THR A 144 -4.65 -16.98 13.40
N LEU A 145 -4.51 -18.26 13.75
CA LEU A 145 -5.66 -19.08 14.14
C LEU A 145 -6.49 -18.51 15.30
N PRO A 146 -5.89 -17.96 16.37
CA PRO A 146 -6.66 -17.37 17.46
C PRO A 146 -7.55 -16.18 17.07
N GLN A 147 -7.34 -15.58 15.90
CA GLN A 147 -8.16 -14.50 15.39
C GLN A 147 -9.42 -14.99 14.66
N ILE A 148 -9.52 -16.28 14.37
CA ILE A 148 -10.62 -16.90 13.61
C ILE A 148 -11.53 -17.62 14.57
N ASP A 149 -12.77 -17.19 14.67
CA ASP A 149 -13.82 -17.91 15.35
C ASP A 149 -14.69 -18.62 14.31
N LEU A 150 -14.53 -19.96 14.23
CA LEU A 150 -15.25 -20.79 13.27
C LEU A 150 -16.72 -21.02 13.69
N ASP A 151 -17.04 -20.90 14.96
CA ASP A 151 -18.41 -21.10 15.44
C ASP A 151 -19.25 -19.85 15.23
N LEU A 152 -18.71 -18.69 15.59
CA LEU A 152 -19.32 -17.40 15.32
C LEU A 152 -19.15 -16.96 13.86
N LYS A 153 -18.31 -17.64 13.06
CA LYS A 153 -17.95 -17.28 11.69
C LYS A 153 -17.46 -15.84 11.58
N THR A 154 -16.56 -15.46 12.47
CA THR A 154 -15.99 -14.11 12.52
C THR A 154 -14.47 -14.14 12.59
N ILE A 155 -13.85 -13.07 12.14
CA ILE A 155 -12.40 -12.86 12.20
C ILE A 155 -12.11 -11.51 12.81
N LEU A 156 -11.23 -11.48 13.81
CA LEU A 156 -10.66 -10.25 14.35
C LEU A 156 -9.52 -9.75 13.45
N VAL A 157 -9.75 -8.65 12.78
CA VAL A 157 -8.80 -8.06 11.82
C VAL A 157 -8.14 -6.84 12.43
N HIS A 158 -6.81 -6.86 12.51
CA HIS A 158 -6.01 -5.70 12.90
C HIS A 158 -5.78 -4.78 11.71
N GLY A 159 -6.48 -3.66 11.66
CA GLY A 159 -6.47 -2.73 10.54
C GLY A 159 -5.39 -1.65 10.62
N LYS A 160 -5.36 -0.79 9.61
CA LYS A 160 -4.44 0.36 9.55
C LYS A 160 -4.71 1.33 10.69
N GLY A 161 -3.65 1.72 11.42
CA GLY A 161 -3.74 2.67 12.53
C GLY A 161 -4.14 2.02 13.85
N ASN A 162 -3.89 0.73 14.02
CA ASN A 162 -4.20 -0.03 15.24
C ASN A 162 -5.72 -0.02 15.57
N LYS A 163 -6.55 -0.10 14.52
CA LYS A 163 -8.01 -0.20 14.67
C LYS A 163 -8.42 -1.63 14.35
N ASP A 164 -9.01 -2.27 15.32
CA ASP A 164 -9.52 -3.63 15.18
C ASP A 164 -10.96 -3.59 14.68
N ARG A 165 -11.31 -4.60 13.88
CA ARG A 165 -12.67 -4.84 13.43
C ARG A 165 -12.95 -6.33 13.32
N TYR A 166 -14.18 -6.71 13.55
CA TYR A 166 -14.66 -8.05 13.21
C TYR A 166 -15.23 -8.04 11.79
N VAL A 167 -14.93 -9.11 11.04
CA VAL A 167 -15.53 -9.40 9.74
C VAL A 167 -16.19 -10.76 9.81
N ALA A 168 -17.38 -10.89 9.24
CA ALA A 168 -18.10 -12.16 9.18
C ALA A 168 -17.80 -12.88 7.86
N PHE A 169 -17.95 -14.20 7.86
CA PHE A 169 -17.89 -15.05 6.68
C PHE A 169 -18.99 -16.12 6.71
N ASP A 170 -19.24 -16.74 5.58
CA ASP A 170 -20.32 -17.71 5.39
C ASP A 170 -19.88 -19.16 5.62
N ASP A 171 -20.83 -20.09 5.53
CA ASP A 171 -20.56 -21.52 5.72
C ASP A 171 -19.67 -22.11 4.62
N ARG A 172 -19.72 -21.56 3.41
CA ARG A 172 -18.86 -21.96 2.31
C ARG A 172 -17.39 -21.67 2.62
N THR A 173 -17.12 -20.46 3.08
CA THR A 173 -15.79 -20.04 3.54
C THR A 173 -15.34 -20.86 4.75
N LYS A 174 -16.23 -21.14 5.74
CA LYS A 174 -15.93 -22.01 6.87
C LYS A 174 -15.46 -23.40 6.40
N ASN A 175 -16.19 -24.03 5.49
CA ASN A 175 -15.86 -25.36 4.98
C ASN A 175 -14.52 -25.37 4.23
N SER A 176 -14.25 -24.37 3.41
CA SER A 176 -12.98 -24.23 2.71
C SER A 176 -11.80 -24.00 3.67
N LEU A 177 -11.99 -23.23 4.73
CA LEU A 177 -10.99 -23.04 5.79
C LEU A 177 -10.73 -24.34 6.55
N LEU A 178 -11.77 -25.06 6.96
CA LEU A 178 -11.63 -26.35 7.65
C LEU A 178 -10.91 -27.37 6.77
N ASN A 179 -11.26 -27.46 5.49
CA ASN A 179 -10.57 -28.34 4.55
C ASN A 179 -9.08 -28.00 4.44
N TYR A 180 -8.75 -26.71 4.34
CA TYR A 180 -7.35 -26.28 4.31
C TYR A 180 -6.60 -26.62 5.60
N LEU A 181 -7.20 -26.33 6.76
CA LEU A 181 -6.57 -26.53 8.07
C LEU A 181 -6.32 -28.02 8.36
N ASN A 182 -7.25 -28.90 7.97
CA ASN A 182 -7.19 -30.32 8.30
C ASN A 182 -6.40 -31.14 7.27
N ASN A 183 -6.42 -30.74 5.99
CA ASN A 183 -5.96 -31.61 4.90
C ASN A 183 -4.79 -31.04 4.09
N ALA A 184 -4.51 -29.75 4.17
CA ALA A 184 -3.54 -29.11 3.27
C ALA A 184 -2.54 -28.18 3.96
N ARG A 185 -2.78 -27.82 5.20
CA ARG A 185 -1.84 -27.00 5.97
C ARG A 185 -0.69 -27.87 6.47
N PRO A 186 0.62 -27.45 6.24
CA PRO A 186 1.78 -28.17 6.76
C PRO A 186 1.88 -28.12 8.28
#